data_609b22fa78ce2ee7cb0b123883650db1
#
_entry.id   609b22fa78ce2ee7cb0b123883650db1
#
_cell.length_a   1.000
_cell.length_b   1.000
_cell.length_c   1.000
_cell.angle_alpha   90.00
_cell.angle_beta   90.00
_cell.angle_gamma   90.00
#
_symmetry.space_group_name_H-M   'P 1'
#
loop_
_entity.id
_entity.type
_entity.pdbx_description
1 polymer ?
#
loop_
_entity_poly.entity_id
_entity_poly.type
_entity_poly.pdbx_seq_one_letter_code
_entity_poly.pdbx_strand_id
1 'polypeptide(L)'
;MANTTTINSELFTALLAEAQFQAYEQSIARQIVTTFDFPANAGKVLQVPVYASVSAGALTEGTAPSAADTNTTSVDITLGEIGTYFRVTDFLRDSAQRDVIADLGGQAGRAIAEKMDADVFALFNSFSASVGTEDSAITVDHIFESIATLRQAKVTGPLFAVVGPRQALQLKKALYNAGGTVATAANLGSAVLERGFIGTLGGCNIFESSLVKSDLDTDTDTELNMVGAVFAPTALGHAMRGGIAMETQRQAAARSTDVMMTAVCGQNILINSHGVKIVGSASD
;
A
#
# COMPACT_ATOMS: atom_id res chain seq x y z
N MET A 1 19.17 -41.58 17.20
CA MET A 1 17.99 -40.79 17.63
C MET A 1 18.15 -39.45 16.98
N ALA A 2 17.32 -39.16 15.97
CA ALA A 2 17.33 -37.82 15.35
C ALA A 2 16.87 -36.80 16.40
N ASN A 3 17.65 -35.75 16.55
CA ASN A 3 17.46 -34.73 17.57
C ASN A 3 16.18 -33.92 17.25
N THR A 4 15.14 -34.10 18.04
CA THR A 4 13.84 -33.40 17.91
C THR A 4 13.98 -31.90 17.87
N THR A 5 15.07 -31.33 18.39
CA THR A 5 15.37 -29.90 18.36
C THR A 5 15.73 -29.42 16.95
N THR A 6 16.42 -30.25 16.16
CA THR A 6 16.85 -29.89 14.80
C THR A 6 15.66 -29.88 13.84
N ILE A 7 14.76 -30.85 13.94
CA ILE A 7 13.53 -30.95 13.13
C ILE A 7 12.61 -29.73 13.39
N ASN A 8 12.47 -29.32 14.65
CA ASN A 8 11.68 -28.13 14.99
C ASN A 8 12.28 -26.83 14.42
N SER A 9 13.61 -26.68 14.44
CA SER A 9 14.25 -25.48 13.90
C SER A 9 14.13 -25.39 12.38
N GLU A 10 14.26 -26.50 11.65
CA GLU A 10 14.09 -26.55 10.19
C GLU A 10 12.64 -26.24 9.79
N LEU A 11 11.67 -26.79 10.52
CA LEU A 11 10.25 -26.56 10.27
C LEU A 11 9.86 -25.07 10.44
N PHE A 12 10.34 -24.44 11.49
CA PHE A 12 10.07 -23.02 11.74
C PHE A 12 10.81 -22.10 10.76
N THR A 13 11.97 -22.52 10.27
CA THR A 13 12.69 -21.78 9.21
C THR A 13 11.90 -21.81 7.90
N ALA A 14 11.32 -22.95 7.53
CA ALA A 14 10.47 -23.07 6.35
C ALA A 14 9.20 -22.21 6.47
N LEU A 15 8.59 -22.17 7.66
CA LEU A 15 7.41 -21.34 7.94
C LEU A 15 7.73 -19.86 7.79
N LEU A 16 8.87 -19.41 8.31
CA LEU A 16 9.30 -18.00 8.15
C LEU A 16 9.57 -17.64 6.69
N ALA A 17 10.24 -18.54 5.94
CA ALA A 17 10.51 -18.31 4.52
C ALA A 17 9.22 -18.20 3.71
N GLU A 18 8.23 -19.07 3.96
CA GLU A 18 6.92 -19.00 3.31
C GLU A 18 6.17 -17.72 3.68
N ALA A 19 6.19 -17.32 4.95
CA ALA A 19 5.57 -16.07 5.38
C ALA A 19 6.21 -14.84 4.72
N GLN A 20 7.52 -14.80 4.62
CA GLN A 20 8.23 -13.71 3.94
C GLN A 20 7.90 -13.69 2.45
N PHE A 21 7.90 -14.83 1.79
CA PHE A 21 7.55 -14.94 0.37
C PHE A 21 6.14 -14.43 0.10
N GLN A 22 5.15 -14.90 0.85
CA GLN A 22 3.76 -14.48 0.70
C GLN A 22 3.57 -12.97 0.99
N ALA A 23 4.24 -12.45 2.01
CA ALA A 23 4.15 -11.03 2.35
C ALA A 23 4.73 -10.13 1.25
N TYR A 24 5.84 -10.54 0.64
CA TYR A 24 6.46 -9.75 -0.44
C TYR A 24 5.72 -9.84 -1.76
N GLU A 25 5.14 -11.00 -2.09
CA GLU A 25 4.42 -11.18 -3.36
C GLU A 25 3.05 -10.52 -3.37
N GLN A 26 2.38 -10.44 -2.21
CA GLN A 26 0.99 -9.99 -2.14
C GLN A 26 0.83 -8.50 -1.83
N SER A 27 1.87 -7.83 -1.32
CA SER A 27 1.80 -6.40 -1.06
C SER A 27 1.84 -5.59 -2.36
N ILE A 28 0.75 -4.91 -2.67
CA ILE A 28 0.64 -3.98 -3.80
C ILE A 28 1.30 -2.65 -3.44
N ALA A 29 1.06 -2.14 -2.25
CA ALA A 29 1.55 -0.84 -1.82
C ALA A 29 3.06 -0.73 -1.94
N ARG A 30 3.79 -1.76 -1.57
CA ARG A 30 5.24 -1.79 -1.61
C ARG A 30 5.84 -1.61 -3.01
N GLN A 31 5.10 -1.97 -4.05
CA GLN A 31 5.53 -1.85 -5.45
C GLN A 31 5.28 -0.44 -6.03
N ILE A 32 4.37 0.31 -5.44
CA ILE A 32 3.89 1.59 -5.98
C ILE A 32 4.28 2.81 -5.14
N VAL A 33 4.89 2.61 -3.95
CA VAL A 33 5.37 3.68 -3.07
C VAL A 33 6.89 3.67 -2.96
N THR A 34 7.48 4.77 -2.50
CA THR A 34 8.92 4.82 -2.21
C THR A 34 9.22 4.05 -0.93
N THR A 35 10.08 3.03 -1.03
CA THR A 35 10.48 2.19 0.09
C THR A 35 11.82 2.63 0.66
N PHE A 36 11.93 2.63 1.99
CA PHE A 36 13.15 2.93 2.71
C PHE A 36 13.52 1.77 3.64
N ASP A 37 14.76 1.32 3.55
CA ASP A 37 15.30 0.37 4.52
C ASP A 37 15.83 1.13 5.72
N PHE A 38 15.34 0.79 6.90
CA PHE A 38 15.74 1.42 8.15
C PHE A 38 16.71 0.52 8.93
N PRO A 39 17.93 0.97 9.21
CA PRO A 39 18.91 0.14 9.89
C PRO A 39 18.49 -0.16 11.34
N ALA A 40 18.92 -1.32 11.84
CA ALA A 40 18.78 -1.67 13.24
C ALA A 40 19.52 -0.65 14.12
N ASN A 41 18.99 -0.34 15.29
CA ASN A 41 19.56 0.60 16.27
C ASN A 41 19.54 2.09 15.89
N ALA A 42 18.84 2.50 14.84
CA ALA A 42 18.73 3.90 14.42
C ALA A 42 17.53 4.66 15.03
N GLY A 43 16.94 4.15 16.13
CA GLY A 43 15.78 4.79 16.78
C GLY A 43 14.44 4.29 16.26
N LYS A 44 13.37 5.10 16.40
CA LYS A 44 12.01 4.78 15.95
C LYS A 44 11.52 5.69 14.81
N VAL A 45 12.24 6.74 14.50
CA VAL A 45 11.81 7.76 13.55
C VAL A 45 12.83 7.87 12.44
N LEU A 46 12.38 7.70 11.20
CA LEU A 46 13.15 7.98 10.00
C LEU A 46 12.81 9.39 9.53
N GLN A 47 13.79 10.27 9.53
CA GLN A 47 13.65 11.61 8.99
C GLN A 47 14.04 11.62 7.50
N VAL A 48 13.08 11.89 6.63
CA VAL A 48 13.29 11.98 5.19
C VAL A 48 13.35 13.46 4.82
N PRO A 49 14.49 13.97 4.32
CA PRO A 49 14.57 15.36 3.88
C PRO A 49 13.78 15.57 2.57
N VAL A 50 12.94 16.59 2.56
CA VAL A 50 12.19 17.02 1.38
C VAL A 50 12.67 18.42 1.00
N TYR A 51 13.19 18.54 -0.21
CA TYR A 51 13.72 19.81 -0.72
C TYR A 51 12.62 20.59 -1.44
N ALA A 52 12.54 21.88 -1.16
CA ALA A 52 11.67 22.78 -1.91
C ALA A 52 12.17 22.93 -3.36
N SER A 53 11.23 23.09 -4.30
CA SER A 53 11.58 23.34 -5.69
C SER A 53 12.18 24.73 -5.85
N VAL A 54 13.30 24.83 -6.54
CA VAL A 54 13.95 26.11 -6.89
C VAL A 54 13.46 26.55 -8.26
N SER A 55 13.07 27.83 -8.37
CA SER A 55 12.71 28.42 -9.66
C SER A 55 13.88 29.22 -10.23
N ALA A 56 14.12 29.08 -11.54
CA ALA A 56 15.07 29.93 -12.25
C ALA A 56 14.39 31.27 -12.64
N GLY A 57 15.08 32.36 -12.42
CA GLY A 57 14.67 33.68 -12.86
C GLY A 57 15.53 34.21 -14.03
N ALA A 58 15.02 35.21 -14.77
CA ALA A 58 15.81 35.89 -15.76
C ALA A 58 16.92 36.72 -15.10
N LEU A 59 18.12 36.67 -15.65
CA LEU A 59 19.25 37.45 -15.18
C LEU A 59 19.33 38.76 -15.99
N THR A 60 19.57 39.87 -15.28
CA THR A 60 19.84 41.18 -15.91
C THR A 60 21.34 41.42 -15.86
N GLU A 61 21.90 41.81 -16.98
CA GLU A 61 23.33 42.13 -17.10
C GLU A 61 23.72 43.22 -16.07
N GLY A 62 24.79 43.00 -15.33
CA GLY A 62 25.29 43.97 -14.34
C GLY A 62 24.57 43.94 -12.99
N THR A 63 23.57 43.09 -12.80
CA THR A 63 22.83 42.98 -11.53
C THR A 63 23.06 41.58 -10.92
N ALA A 64 23.51 41.52 -9.68
CA ALA A 64 23.65 40.25 -8.95
C ALA A 64 22.27 39.66 -8.66
N PRO A 65 22.00 38.38 -9.00
CA PRO A 65 20.75 37.73 -8.64
C PRO A 65 20.65 37.54 -7.13
N SER A 66 19.45 37.62 -6.60
CA SER A 66 19.20 37.22 -5.22
C SER A 66 19.33 35.71 -5.06
N ALA A 67 19.96 35.30 -3.97
CA ALA A 67 20.04 33.86 -3.65
C ALA A 67 18.64 33.30 -3.42
N ALA A 68 18.35 32.16 -4.01
CA ALA A 68 17.13 31.44 -3.70
C ALA A 68 17.29 30.71 -2.35
N ASP A 69 16.41 30.99 -1.41
CA ASP A 69 16.35 30.23 -0.17
C ASP A 69 15.78 28.84 -0.43
N THR A 70 16.61 27.84 -0.22
CA THR A 70 16.19 26.43 -0.27
C THR A 70 15.87 25.96 1.15
N ASN A 71 14.64 26.13 1.59
CA ASN A 71 14.20 25.56 2.84
C ASN A 71 14.03 24.04 2.68
N THR A 72 14.85 23.28 3.42
CA THR A 72 14.70 21.85 3.54
C THR A 72 13.74 21.55 4.69
N THR A 73 12.66 20.85 4.40
CA THR A 73 11.77 20.30 5.42
C THR A 73 12.05 18.81 5.59
N SER A 74 11.87 18.29 6.78
CA SER A 74 11.96 16.85 7.04
C SER A 74 10.56 16.29 7.30
N VAL A 75 10.30 15.11 6.74
CA VAL A 75 9.11 14.33 7.04
C VAL A 75 9.53 13.14 7.90
N ASP A 76 8.89 12.97 9.03
CA ASP A 76 9.18 11.92 9.98
C ASP A 76 8.30 10.70 9.70
N ILE A 77 8.91 9.54 9.44
CA ILE A 77 8.23 8.26 9.38
C ILE A 77 8.47 7.53 10.68
N THR A 78 7.42 7.41 11.49
CA THR A 78 7.49 6.70 12.77
C THR A 78 7.23 5.22 12.55
N LEU A 79 8.17 4.38 13.01
CA LEU A 79 8.06 2.94 12.94
C LEU A 79 7.16 2.41 14.06
N GLY A 80 6.25 1.53 13.69
CA GLY A 80 5.42 0.71 14.57
C GLY A 80 5.72 -0.76 14.40
N GLU A 81 5.35 -1.56 15.37
CA GLU A 81 5.41 -3.01 15.30
C GLU A 81 4.02 -3.56 14.94
N ILE A 82 3.98 -4.42 13.94
CA ILE A 82 2.80 -5.18 13.54
C ILE A 82 3.12 -6.66 13.65
N GLY A 83 2.13 -7.48 13.97
CA GLY A 83 2.39 -8.91 14.08
C GLY A 83 1.13 -9.74 14.15
N THR A 84 1.33 -11.04 14.04
CA THR A 84 0.30 -12.06 14.18
C THR A 84 0.77 -13.15 15.12
N TYR A 85 -0.14 -13.65 15.93
CA TYR A 85 0.10 -14.67 16.93
C TYR A 85 -0.83 -15.86 16.71
N PHE A 86 -0.28 -17.06 16.75
CA PHE A 86 -1.06 -18.28 16.71
C PHE A 86 -0.43 -19.37 17.57
N ARG A 87 -1.26 -20.31 18.00
CA ARG A 87 -0.86 -21.44 18.84
C ARG A 87 -1.09 -22.75 18.09
N VAL A 88 -0.03 -23.54 17.96
CA VAL A 88 -0.07 -24.86 17.34
C VAL A 88 0.01 -25.92 18.44
N THR A 89 -1.01 -26.78 18.57
CA THR A 89 -1.00 -27.90 19.52
C THR A 89 -0.31 -29.12 18.91
N ASP A 90 0.31 -29.94 19.75
CA ASP A 90 0.94 -31.17 19.31
C ASP A 90 -0.07 -32.11 18.64
N PHE A 91 -1.29 -32.16 19.19
CA PHE A 91 -2.36 -32.99 18.62
C PHE A 91 -2.73 -32.57 17.21
N LEU A 92 -2.81 -31.25 16.94
CA LEU A 92 -3.08 -30.74 15.60
C LEU A 92 -1.97 -31.15 14.63
N ARG A 93 -0.71 -30.98 15.04
CA ARG A 93 0.44 -31.33 14.22
C ARG A 93 0.49 -32.82 13.88
N ASP A 94 0.20 -33.68 14.87
CA ASP A 94 0.31 -35.12 14.72
C ASP A 94 -0.91 -35.74 14.00
N SER A 95 -2.08 -35.09 14.04
CA SER A 95 -3.33 -35.57 13.43
C SER A 95 -3.62 -34.99 12.04
N ALA A 96 -2.92 -33.93 11.62
CA ALA A 96 -3.17 -33.27 10.35
C ALA A 96 -2.63 -34.09 9.16
N GLN A 97 -3.45 -34.25 8.12
CA GLN A 97 -3.05 -34.88 6.85
C GLN A 97 -2.21 -33.96 5.93
N ARG A 98 -2.18 -32.68 6.21
CA ARG A 98 -1.44 -31.65 5.44
C ARG A 98 -0.46 -30.96 6.37
N ASP A 99 0.51 -30.30 5.77
CA ASP A 99 1.46 -29.45 6.51
C ASP A 99 0.76 -28.15 6.98
N VAL A 100 0.09 -28.27 8.13
CA VAL A 100 -0.62 -27.15 8.77
C VAL A 100 0.32 -25.97 9.08
N ILE A 101 1.59 -26.25 9.27
CA ILE A 101 2.57 -25.24 9.65
C ILE A 101 2.87 -24.34 8.46
N ALA A 102 3.06 -24.92 7.27
CA ALA A 102 3.27 -24.13 6.05
C ALA A 102 2.03 -23.28 5.71
N ASP A 103 0.83 -23.86 5.83
CA ASP A 103 -0.43 -23.14 5.61
C ASP A 103 -0.60 -21.94 6.57
N LEU A 104 -0.26 -22.13 7.87
CA LEU A 104 -0.31 -21.05 8.86
C LEU A 104 0.75 -19.98 8.59
N GLY A 105 1.94 -20.36 8.13
CA GLY A 105 2.97 -19.42 7.71
C GLY A 105 2.52 -18.54 6.56
N GLY A 106 1.92 -19.14 5.54
CA GLY A 106 1.35 -18.41 4.42
C GLY A 106 0.23 -17.44 4.84
N GLN A 107 -0.67 -17.86 5.73
CA GLN A 107 -1.72 -17.00 6.26
C GLN A 107 -1.17 -15.84 7.08
N ALA A 108 -0.16 -16.09 7.91
CA ALA A 108 0.48 -15.06 8.70
C ALA A 108 1.20 -14.01 7.82
N GLY A 109 1.90 -14.46 6.78
CA GLY A 109 2.53 -13.57 5.81
C GLY A 109 1.52 -12.69 5.08
N ARG A 110 0.40 -13.26 4.65
CA ARG A 110 -0.71 -12.50 4.03
C ARG A 110 -1.29 -11.47 4.97
N ALA A 111 -1.56 -11.84 6.22
CA ALA A 111 -2.13 -10.92 7.21
C ALA A 111 -1.21 -9.72 7.49
N ILE A 112 0.11 -9.95 7.53
CA ILE A 112 1.09 -8.88 7.67
C ILE A 112 1.11 -7.98 6.43
N ALA A 113 1.08 -8.56 5.21
CA ALA A 113 1.02 -7.80 3.95
C ALA A 113 -0.26 -6.96 3.87
N GLU A 114 -1.41 -7.55 4.16
CA GLU A 114 -2.69 -6.84 4.19
C GLU A 114 -2.68 -5.67 5.16
N LYS A 115 -2.08 -5.86 6.35
CA LYS A 115 -1.97 -4.78 7.33
C LYS A 115 -1.06 -3.65 6.84
N MET A 116 0.09 -3.97 6.23
CA MET A 116 0.98 -2.96 5.64
C MET A 116 0.29 -2.16 4.54
N ASP A 117 -0.40 -2.83 3.63
CA ASP A 117 -1.13 -2.18 2.53
C ASP A 117 -2.28 -1.33 3.04
N ALA A 118 -3.05 -1.83 4.02
CA ALA A 118 -4.16 -1.09 4.62
C ALA A 118 -3.67 0.20 5.31
N ASP A 119 -2.51 0.14 5.98
CA ASP A 119 -1.94 1.31 6.64
C ASP A 119 -1.42 2.36 5.62
N VAL A 120 -0.89 1.93 4.47
CA VAL A 120 -0.53 2.84 3.38
C VAL A 120 -1.79 3.47 2.76
N PHE A 121 -2.83 2.67 2.49
CA PHE A 121 -4.05 3.17 1.86
C PHE A 121 -4.86 4.07 2.80
N ALA A 122 -4.72 3.91 4.11
CA ALA A 122 -5.33 4.82 5.09
C ALA A 122 -4.80 6.27 4.96
N LEU A 123 -3.58 6.46 4.41
CA LEU A 123 -3.03 7.79 4.18
C LEU A 123 -3.70 8.55 3.03
N PHE A 124 -4.43 7.87 2.14
CA PHE A 124 -5.09 8.53 0.99
C PHE A 124 -6.04 9.63 1.42
N ASN A 125 -6.72 9.45 2.54
CA ASN A 125 -7.61 10.47 3.09
C ASN A 125 -6.88 11.76 3.48
N SER A 126 -5.61 11.68 3.81
CA SER A 126 -4.81 12.83 4.28
C SER A 126 -4.23 13.66 3.13
N PHE A 127 -4.47 13.28 1.86
CA PHE A 127 -4.13 14.14 0.73
C PHE A 127 -4.99 15.40 0.73
N SER A 128 -4.36 16.56 0.51
CA SER A 128 -5.03 17.86 0.50
C SER A 128 -5.86 18.08 -0.78
N ALA A 129 -5.37 17.57 -1.91
CA ALA A 129 -6.10 17.64 -3.17
C ALA A 129 -7.16 16.53 -3.22
N SER A 130 -8.39 16.90 -3.58
CA SER A 130 -9.53 15.99 -3.66
C SER A 130 -10.25 16.18 -4.99
N VAL A 131 -10.65 15.07 -5.60
CA VAL A 131 -11.50 15.02 -6.78
C VAL A 131 -12.66 14.07 -6.49
N GLY A 132 -13.83 14.38 -7.05
CA GLY A 132 -15.06 13.66 -6.73
C GLY A 132 -15.77 14.23 -5.49
N THR A 133 -16.96 13.76 -5.25
CA THR A 133 -17.81 14.14 -4.12
C THR A 133 -18.35 12.89 -3.45
N GLU A 134 -18.58 12.99 -2.14
CA GLU A 134 -19.29 11.96 -1.36
C GLU A 134 -20.63 11.62 -2.05
N ASP A 135 -21.09 10.42 -1.90
CA ASP A 135 -22.35 9.87 -2.43
C ASP A 135 -22.51 9.93 -3.95
N SER A 136 -21.46 10.24 -4.66
CA SER A 136 -21.46 10.28 -6.13
C SER A 136 -20.57 9.20 -6.72
N ALA A 137 -21.03 8.59 -7.84
CA ALA A 137 -20.23 7.60 -8.55
C ALA A 137 -18.98 8.25 -9.15
N ILE A 138 -17.85 7.55 -9.05
CA ILE A 138 -16.64 8.02 -9.70
C ILE A 138 -16.74 7.81 -11.22
N THR A 139 -16.17 8.75 -11.94
CA THR A 139 -16.15 8.76 -13.42
C THR A 139 -14.71 8.69 -13.93
N VAL A 140 -14.60 8.38 -15.21
CA VAL A 140 -13.30 8.42 -15.91
C VAL A 140 -12.71 9.83 -15.90
N ASP A 141 -13.57 10.85 -15.94
CA ASP A 141 -13.15 12.25 -15.91
C ASP A 141 -12.45 12.61 -14.58
N HIS A 142 -12.88 12.05 -13.46
CA HIS A 142 -12.21 12.25 -12.17
C HIS A 142 -10.76 11.74 -12.18
N ILE A 143 -10.49 10.64 -12.89
CA ILE A 143 -9.11 10.15 -13.07
C ILE A 143 -8.29 11.12 -13.91
N PHE A 144 -8.84 11.61 -15.02
CA PHE A 144 -8.16 12.59 -15.88
C PHE A 144 -7.91 13.91 -15.15
N GLU A 145 -8.86 14.39 -14.38
CA GLU A 145 -8.72 15.60 -13.57
C GLU A 145 -7.62 15.44 -12.50
N SER A 146 -7.58 14.28 -11.84
CA SER A 146 -6.50 13.96 -10.90
C SER A 146 -5.13 13.93 -11.57
N ILE A 147 -5.02 13.33 -12.76
CA ILE A 147 -3.79 13.33 -13.55
C ILE A 147 -3.40 14.76 -13.95
N ALA A 148 -4.36 15.57 -14.40
CA ALA A 148 -4.11 16.97 -14.77
C ALA A 148 -3.60 17.79 -13.58
N THR A 149 -4.20 17.62 -12.41
CA THR A 149 -3.77 18.27 -11.16
C THR A 149 -2.33 17.92 -10.80
N LEU A 150 -1.97 16.63 -10.88
CA LEU A 150 -0.59 16.18 -10.62
C LEU A 150 0.41 16.72 -11.66
N ARG A 151 0.04 16.76 -12.95
CA ARG A 151 0.89 17.32 -14.01
C ARG A 151 1.05 18.83 -13.84
N GLN A 152 0.00 19.54 -13.40
CA GLN A 152 0.09 20.97 -13.06
C GLN A 152 1.03 21.20 -11.86
N ALA A 153 1.06 20.31 -10.89
CA ALA A 153 2.04 20.30 -9.80
C ALA A 153 3.46 19.89 -10.26
N LYS A 154 3.70 19.75 -11.57
CA LYS A 154 4.98 19.37 -12.20
C LYS A 154 5.49 17.98 -11.77
N VAL A 155 4.59 17.09 -11.38
CA VAL A 155 4.94 15.72 -11.09
C VAL A 155 5.31 15.00 -12.38
N THR A 156 6.54 14.52 -12.48
CA THR A 156 7.07 13.75 -13.60
C THR A 156 7.23 12.29 -13.19
N GLY A 157 7.00 11.37 -14.12
CA GLY A 157 7.16 9.93 -13.87
C GLY A 157 5.85 9.15 -13.95
N PRO A 158 5.89 7.87 -13.56
CA PRO A 158 4.72 7.01 -13.56
C PRO A 158 3.72 7.47 -12.51
N LEU A 159 2.45 7.36 -12.84
CA LEU A 159 1.34 7.63 -11.93
C LEU A 159 0.63 6.32 -11.63
N PHE A 160 0.20 6.18 -10.39
CA PHE A 160 -0.55 5.03 -9.91
C PHE A 160 -1.87 5.49 -9.32
N ALA A 161 -2.92 4.74 -9.61
CA ALA A 161 -4.21 4.90 -8.99
C ALA A 161 -4.54 3.63 -8.21
N VAL A 162 -5.00 3.78 -6.99
CA VAL A 162 -5.55 2.68 -6.21
C VAL A 162 -6.99 3.02 -5.86
N VAL A 163 -7.90 2.15 -6.26
CA VAL A 163 -9.34 2.34 -6.09
C VAL A 163 -9.95 1.12 -5.39
N GLY A 164 -11.04 1.36 -4.69
CA GLY A 164 -11.80 0.27 -4.08
C GLY A 164 -12.62 -0.52 -5.10
N PRO A 165 -13.10 -1.74 -4.76
CA PRO A 165 -13.82 -2.60 -5.69
C PRO A 165 -15.11 -1.96 -6.26
N ARG A 166 -15.83 -1.19 -5.47
CA ARG A 166 -17.04 -0.48 -5.94
C ARG A 166 -16.70 0.64 -6.91
N GLN A 167 -15.67 1.43 -6.59
CA GLN A 167 -15.15 2.44 -7.49
C GLN A 167 -14.62 1.84 -8.81
N ALA A 168 -13.94 0.70 -8.73
CA ALA A 168 -13.50 -0.05 -9.91
C ALA A 168 -14.68 -0.50 -10.78
N LEU A 169 -15.76 -0.98 -10.16
CA LEU A 169 -16.99 -1.33 -10.88
C LEU A 169 -17.61 -0.13 -11.60
N GLN A 170 -17.69 1.03 -10.91
CA GLN A 170 -18.22 2.26 -11.48
C GLN A 170 -17.38 2.73 -12.69
N LEU A 171 -16.06 2.68 -12.58
CA LEU A 171 -15.14 2.98 -13.69
C LEU A 171 -15.34 2.01 -14.87
N LYS A 172 -15.45 0.71 -14.60
CA LYS A 172 -15.71 -0.31 -15.63
C LYS A 172 -17.06 -0.07 -16.33
N LYS A 173 -18.13 0.25 -15.56
CA LYS A 173 -19.45 0.62 -16.10
C LYS A 173 -19.36 1.90 -16.97
N ALA A 174 -18.66 2.93 -16.47
CA ALA A 174 -18.47 4.17 -17.22
C ALA A 174 -17.72 3.97 -18.54
N LEU A 175 -16.67 3.17 -18.54
CA LEU A 175 -15.91 2.80 -19.74
C LEU A 175 -16.75 1.98 -20.73
N TYR A 176 -17.59 1.08 -20.23
CA TYR A 176 -18.49 0.29 -21.06
C TYR A 176 -19.59 1.17 -21.71
N ASN A 177 -20.15 2.11 -20.96
CA ASN A 177 -21.22 2.98 -21.44
C ASN A 177 -20.72 4.11 -22.37
N ALA A 178 -19.46 4.51 -22.24
CA ALA A 178 -18.88 5.62 -23.02
C ALA A 178 -18.66 5.31 -24.51
N GLY A 179 -18.83 4.08 -24.94
CA GLY A 179 -18.75 3.86 -26.37
C GLY A 179 -18.80 2.43 -26.86
N GLY A 180 -19.82 2.12 -27.60
CA GLY A 180 -19.88 0.96 -28.49
C GLY A 180 -18.74 0.89 -29.52
N THR A 181 -17.64 1.55 -29.37
CA THR A 181 -16.46 1.51 -30.25
C THR A 181 -15.16 1.35 -29.45
N VAL A 182 -15.16 0.54 -28.43
CA VAL A 182 -13.92 0.29 -27.68
C VAL A 182 -13.15 -0.85 -28.33
N ALA A 183 -12.57 -0.56 -29.50
CA ALA A 183 -11.47 -1.35 -30.04
C ALA A 183 -10.26 -1.40 -29.08
N THR A 184 -10.20 -0.48 -28.11
CA THR A 184 -9.25 -0.45 -27.01
C THR A 184 -9.56 -1.42 -25.88
N ALA A 185 -10.80 -1.86 -25.72
CA ALA A 185 -11.17 -2.87 -24.74
C ALA A 185 -10.60 -4.26 -25.03
N ALA A 186 -10.27 -4.54 -26.29
CA ALA A 186 -9.65 -5.81 -26.65
C ALA A 186 -8.26 -6.01 -26.05
N ASN A 187 -7.51 -4.94 -25.79
CA ASN A 187 -6.20 -5.00 -25.12
C ASN A 187 -6.31 -4.90 -23.59
N LEU A 188 -7.41 -4.37 -23.07
CA LEU A 188 -7.72 -4.36 -21.64
C LEU A 188 -8.25 -5.71 -21.13
N GLY A 189 -8.85 -6.51 -22.00
CA GLY A 189 -9.62 -7.68 -21.61
C GLY A 189 -8.81 -8.84 -21.01
N SER A 190 -7.55 -9.02 -21.35
CA SER A 190 -6.75 -10.15 -20.83
C SER A 190 -5.92 -9.79 -19.60
N ALA A 191 -5.46 -8.55 -19.46
CA ALA A 191 -4.68 -8.11 -18.30
C ALA A 191 -5.56 -7.78 -17.09
N VAL A 192 -6.82 -7.38 -17.33
CA VAL A 192 -7.81 -7.02 -16.29
C VAL A 192 -8.25 -8.22 -15.45
N LEU A 193 -8.17 -9.42 -16.00
CA LEU A 193 -8.69 -10.63 -15.35
C LEU A 193 -7.68 -11.29 -14.38
N GLU A 194 -6.40 -10.97 -14.47
CA GLU A 194 -5.41 -11.79 -13.78
C GLU A 194 -4.92 -11.28 -12.43
N ARG A 195 -4.92 -9.96 -12.11
CA ARG A 195 -4.25 -9.47 -10.89
C ARG A 195 -4.80 -8.19 -10.23
N GLY A 196 -6.09 -7.87 -10.35
CA GLY A 196 -6.61 -6.61 -9.80
C GLY A 196 -6.14 -5.34 -10.51
N PHE A 197 -5.37 -5.48 -11.58
CA PHE A 197 -4.97 -4.40 -12.47
C PHE A 197 -6.10 -4.09 -13.44
N ILE A 198 -6.65 -2.87 -13.39
CA ILE A 198 -7.77 -2.46 -14.25
C ILE A 198 -7.28 -2.02 -15.63
N GLY A 199 -6.01 -1.62 -15.74
CA GLY A 199 -5.41 -1.13 -16.98
C GLY A 199 -4.70 0.20 -16.80
N THR A 200 -4.25 0.77 -17.92
CA THR A 200 -3.65 2.11 -17.96
C THR A 200 -4.64 3.10 -18.55
N LEU A 201 -4.90 4.18 -17.85
CA LEU A 201 -5.74 5.27 -18.32
C LEU A 201 -4.95 6.59 -18.24
N GLY A 202 -4.78 7.27 -19.40
CA GLY A 202 -4.04 8.53 -19.44
C GLY A 202 -2.58 8.45 -18.95
N GLY A 203 -1.95 7.28 -19.01
CA GLY A 203 -0.60 7.04 -18.50
C GLY A 203 -0.54 6.78 -16.99
N CYS A 204 -1.69 6.58 -16.34
CA CYS A 204 -1.80 6.16 -14.96
C CYS A 204 -2.15 4.66 -14.90
N ASN A 205 -1.44 3.90 -14.09
CA ASN A 205 -1.70 2.48 -13.84
C ASN A 205 -2.73 2.36 -12.72
N ILE A 206 -3.88 1.71 -12.98
CA ILE A 206 -4.99 1.59 -12.03
C ILE A 206 -4.99 0.20 -11.41
N PHE A 207 -4.94 0.17 -10.07
CA PHE A 207 -5.03 -1.04 -9.26
C PHE A 207 -6.34 -1.06 -8.48
N GLU A 208 -6.90 -2.24 -8.33
CA GLU A 208 -8.06 -2.50 -7.49
C GLU A 208 -7.61 -3.16 -6.20
N SER A 209 -8.02 -2.62 -5.05
CA SER A 209 -7.73 -3.24 -3.75
C SER A 209 -8.93 -3.16 -2.82
N SER A 210 -9.27 -4.28 -2.20
CA SER A 210 -10.32 -4.36 -1.17
C SER A 210 -9.92 -3.71 0.16
N LEU A 211 -8.64 -3.34 0.32
CA LEU A 211 -8.12 -2.71 1.53
C LEU A 211 -8.29 -1.19 1.54
N VAL A 212 -8.74 -0.61 0.43
CA VAL A 212 -9.17 0.79 0.38
C VAL A 212 -10.41 0.94 1.25
N LYS A 213 -10.28 1.75 2.31
CA LYS A 213 -11.35 1.91 3.29
C LYS A 213 -12.58 2.59 2.70
N SER A 214 -13.74 2.06 3.11
CA SER A 214 -15.06 2.59 2.80
C SER A 214 -15.63 3.45 3.94
N ASP A 215 -14.79 4.14 4.71
CA ASP A 215 -15.24 4.68 5.99
C ASP A 215 -14.85 6.16 6.15
N LEU A 216 -15.44 7.00 5.35
CA LEU A 216 -15.32 8.45 5.50
C LEU A 216 -16.70 9.10 5.35
N ASP A 217 -17.65 8.58 6.10
CA ASP A 217 -18.85 9.31 6.34
C ASP A 217 -18.57 10.36 7.41
N THR A 218 -18.45 11.61 7.00
CA THR A 218 -18.43 12.77 7.88
C THR A 218 -19.86 13.33 8.06
N ASP A 219 -20.81 12.80 7.29
CA ASP A 219 -22.21 13.19 7.34
C ASP A 219 -23.06 12.08 7.95
N THR A 220 -24.24 12.43 8.44
CA THR A 220 -25.18 11.56 9.15
C THR A 220 -25.90 10.55 8.27
N ASP A 221 -25.55 10.45 7.00
CA ASP A 221 -26.14 9.51 6.07
C ASP A 221 -25.46 8.13 6.14
N THR A 222 -26.27 7.08 6.00
CA THR A 222 -25.85 5.67 6.10
C THR A 222 -25.10 5.17 4.85
N GLU A 223 -24.73 6.05 3.94
CA GLU A 223 -24.02 5.67 2.72
C GLU A 223 -22.51 5.63 2.95
N LEU A 224 -21.91 4.50 2.59
CA LEU A 224 -20.47 4.30 2.72
C LEU A 224 -19.74 4.97 1.55
N ASN A 225 -18.77 5.81 1.87
CA ASN A 225 -17.90 6.44 0.89
C ASN A 225 -16.54 5.74 0.82
N MET A 226 -15.96 5.61 -0.35
CA MET A 226 -14.62 5.07 -0.56
C MET A 226 -13.65 6.18 -0.98
N VAL A 227 -12.44 6.13 -0.41
CA VAL A 227 -11.38 7.06 -0.78
C VAL A 227 -10.24 6.30 -1.45
N GLY A 228 -10.25 6.32 -2.78
CA GLY A 228 -9.10 5.97 -3.60
C GLY A 228 -8.13 7.14 -3.71
N ALA A 229 -7.02 6.93 -4.40
CA ALA A 229 -6.08 8.00 -4.70
C ALA A 229 -5.37 7.78 -6.03
N VAL A 230 -5.01 8.89 -6.68
CA VAL A 230 -4.03 8.94 -7.78
C VAL A 230 -2.78 9.63 -7.25
N PHE A 231 -1.64 8.99 -7.37
CA PHE A 231 -0.40 9.51 -6.82
C PHE A 231 0.84 9.06 -7.62
N ALA A 232 1.93 9.77 -7.42
CA ALA A 232 3.26 9.32 -7.84
C ALA A 232 3.96 8.58 -6.68
N PRO A 233 4.91 7.68 -6.95
CA PRO A 233 5.66 6.98 -5.89
C PRO A 233 6.28 7.90 -4.85
N THR A 234 6.65 9.11 -5.25
CA THR A 234 7.24 10.14 -4.39
C THR A 234 6.26 10.77 -3.40
N ALA A 235 4.94 10.52 -3.54
CA ALA A 235 3.94 11.03 -2.61
C ALA A 235 3.99 10.35 -1.25
N LEU A 236 4.25 9.04 -1.26
CA LEU A 236 4.17 8.18 -0.09
C LEU A 236 5.51 7.51 0.20
N GLY A 237 5.85 7.42 1.47
CA GLY A 237 7.01 6.68 1.95
C GLY A 237 6.60 5.52 2.85
N HIS A 238 7.20 4.37 2.60
CA HIS A 238 7.10 3.19 3.45
C HIS A 238 8.49 2.81 3.93
N ALA A 239 8.69 2.78 5.24
CA ALA A 239 9.94 2.37 5.87
C ALA A 239 9.75 1.03 6.56
N MET A 240 10.70 0.13 6.39
CA MET A 240 10.71 -1.18 7.04
C MET A 240 12.07 -1.43 7.69
N ARG A 241 12.06 -2.00 8.91
CA ARG A 241 13.28 -2.41 9.60
C ARG A 241 13.45 -3.91 9.51
N GLY A 242 14.43 -4.36 8.74
CA GLY A 242 14.66 -5.78 8.52
C GLY A 242 13.51 -6.45 7.77
N GLY A 243 13.39 -7.75 7.94
CA GLY A 243 12.29 -8.55 7.41
C GLY A 243 11.26 -8.88 8.50
N ILE A 244 10.37 -9.83 8.17
CA ILE A 244 9.49 -10.46 9.16
C ILE A 244 10.36 -11.30 10.09
N ALA A 245 10.25 -11.07 11.39
CA ALA A 245 10.86 -11.88 12.44
C ALA A 245 9.85 -12.88 13.00
N MET A 246 10.33 -14.01 13.45
CA MET A 246 9.50 -15.04 14.07
C MET A 246 10.11 -15.44 15.42
N GLU A 247 9.27 -15.47 16.44
CA GLU A 247 9.61 -15.97 17.75
C GLU A 247 8.70 -17.15 18.12
N THR A 248 9.26 -18.17 18.74
CA THR A 248 8.52 -19.35 19.16
C THR A 248 8.72 -19.63 20.63
N GLN A 249 7.63 -19.96 21.34
CA GLN A 249 7.67 -20.34 22.74
C GLN A 249 6.94 -21.66 22.97
N ARG A 250 7.61 -22.62 23.60
CA ARG A 250 7.02 -23.91 23.97
C ARG A 250 6.21 -23.78 25.26
N GLN A 251 4.92 -24.12 25.18
CA GLN A 251 4.00 -24.22 26.32
C GLN A 251 3.80 -25.71 26.71
N ALA A 252 4.66 -26.23 27.58
CA ALA A 252 4.65 -27.66 27.93
C ALA A 252 3.34 -28.09 28.60
N ALA A 253 2.76 -27.24 29.46
CA ALA A 253 1.51 -27.53 30.17
C ALA A 253 0.31 -27.62 29.21
N ALA A 254 0.30 -26.86 28.14
CA ALA A 254 -0.75 -26.86 27.10
C ALA A 254 -0.43 -27.79 25.92
N ARG A 255 0.71 -28.49 25.92
CA ARG A 255 1.21 -29.30 24.81
C ARG A 255 1.08 -28.56 23.48
N SER A 256 1.57 -27.32 23.45
CA SER A 256 1.47 -26.44 22.30
C SER A 256 2.75 -25.63 22.12
N THR A 257 2.93 -25.11 20.92
CA THR A 257 3.98 -24.11 20.61
C THR A 257 3.29 -22.84 20.16
N ASP A 258 3.62 -21.75 20.84
CA ASP A 258 3.19 -20.41 20.48
C ASP A 258 4.17 -19.87 19.43
N VAL A 259 3.62 -19.27 18.37
CA VAL A 259 4.38 -18.66 17.27
C VAL A 259 3.93 -17.22 17.13
N MET A 260 4.86 -16.30 17.27
CA MET A 260 4.68 -14.89 17.05
C MET A 260 5.48 -14.45 15.83
N MET A 261 4.82 -13.86 14.84
CA MET A 261 5.46 -13.25 13.69
C MET A 261 5.30 -11.74 13.78
N THR A 262 6.40 -11.01 13.65
CA THR A 262 6.42 -9.55 13.76
C THR A 262 7.13 -8.92 12.58
N ALA A 263 6.69 -7.73 12.22
CA ALA A 263 7.38 -6.84 11.28
C ALA A 263 7.38 -5.42 11.84
N VAL A 264 8.45 -4.71 11.64
CA VAL A 264 8.58 -3.32 12.08
C VAL A 264 8.56 -2.43 10.85
N CYS A 265 7.48 -1.67 10.69
CA CYS A 265 7.29 -0.79 9.54
C CYS A 265 6.62 0.51 9.95
N GLY A 266 6.69 1.49 9.05
CA GLY A 266 6.02 2.78 9.21
C GLY A 266 5.78 3.42 7.86
N GLN A 267 4.78 4.26 7.76
CA GLN A 267 4.41 4.96 6.53
C GLN A 267 4.03 6.39 6.82
N ASN A 268 4.28 7.26 5.86
CA ASN A 268 3.84 8.66 5.92
C ASN A 268 3.77 9.26 4.51
N ILE A 269 3.06 10.39 4.40
CA ILE A 269 3.05 11.21 3.20
C ILE A 269 4.36 11.99 3.16
N LEU A 270 5.11 11.85 2.07
CA LEU A 270 6.36 12.59 1.85
C LEU A 270 6.07 13.94 1.22
N ILE A 271 5.34 13.94 0.10
CA ILE A 271 5.01 15.15 -0.64
C ILE A 271 3.52 15.14 -0.93
N ASN A 272 2.77 15.97 -0.22
CA ASN A 272 1.32 16.00 -0.31
C ASN A 272 0.80 16.42 -1.71
N SER A 273 1.50 17.32 -2.39
CA SER A 273 1.14 17.76 -3.75
C SER A 273 1.33 16.72 -4.84
N HIS A 274 1.94 15.56 -4.51
CA HIS A 274 2.16 14.46 -5.45
C HIS A 274 1.08 13.38 -5.34
N GLY A 275 0.04 13.61 -4.54
CA GLY A 275 -1.12 12.75 -4.40
C GLY A 275 -2.43 13.52 -4.45
N VAL A 276 -3.46 12.90 -5.03
CA VAL A 276 -4.83 13.42 -5.12
C VAL A 276 -5.77 12.31 -4.67
N LYS A 277 -6.59 12.57 -3.67
CA LYS A 277 -7.62 11.63 -3.24
C LYS A 277 -8.83 11.69 -4.17
N ILE A 278 -9.41 10.52 -4.42
CA ILE A 278 -10.65 10.38 -5.17
C ILE A 278 -11.72 9.87 -4.22
N VAL A 279 -12.69 10.72 -3.97
CA VAL A 279 -13.82 10.40 -3.12
C VAL A 279 -15.01 10.00 -3.98
N GLY A 280 -15.69 8.95 -3.60
CA GLY A 280 -16.89 8.51 -4.29
C GLY A 280 -17.70 7.51 -3.49
N SER A 281 -18.99 7.38 -3.82
CA SER A 281 -19.90 6.44 -3.17
C SER A 281 -19.40 5.00 -3.25
N ALA A 282 -19.55 4.28 -2.16
CA ALA A 282 -19.39 2.83 -2.09
C ALA A 282 -20.69 2.08 -2.36
N SER A 283 -21.83 2.79 -2.47
CA SER A 283 -23.12 2.23 -2.85
C SER A 283 -23.28 2.14 -4.38
N ASP A 284 -24.26 1.37 -4.84
CA ASP A 284 -24.52 1.15 -6.28
C ASP A 284 -25.16 2.36 -6.97
#